data_4fbb89552a1f461941c3b858c53fa037
#
_entry.id   4fbb89552a1f461941c3b858c53fa037
#
_cell.length_a   1.000
_cell.length_b   1.000
_cell.length_c   1.000
_cell.angle_alpha   90.00
_cell.angle_beta   90.00
_cell.angle_gamma   90.00
#
_symmetry.space_group_name_H-M   'P 1'
#
loop_
_entity.id
_entity.type
_entity.pdbx_description
1 polymer ?
#
loop_
_entity_poly.entity_id
_entity_poly.type
_entity_poly.pdbx_seq_one_letter_code
_entity_poly.pdbx_strand_id
1 'polypeptide(L)'
;IILLHKIFIKPLGPYWYLHTLIICSLLHYLAFRYTHMKTISQLILLGLGLFATAYWGGLIVFANAIYFLAGIIIKQSKLPFTQIFQPSFLALIPIMLLCYFPNNLDRGTLAGIAITYLVIIISLYAHNYLPKDIKEYSYFIGRNTLVIFLFSPIFTILCKLFLPFLFFDSTGMLFMVISVIVTINGCIAIAWSMDKLHFSRFFFGQDNILN
;
A
#
# COMPACT_ATOMS: atom_id res chain seq x y z
N ILE A 1 -1.13 -11.78 27.59
CA ILE A 1 -2.16 -12.32 26.67
C ILE A 1 -2.81 -11.19 25.84
N ILE A 2 -3.27 -10.09 26.44
CA ILE A 2 -3.91 -8.96 25.71
C ILE A 2 -2.96 -8.32 24.67
N LEU A 3 -1.68 -8.13 25.00
CA LEU A 3 -0.71 -7.56 24.09
C LEU A 3 -0.44 -8.45 22.88
N LEU A 4 -0.25 -9.75 23.11
CA LEU A 4 -0.05 -10.73 22.04
C LEU A 4 -1.26 -10.81 21.10
N HIS A 5 -2.48 -10.77 21.65
CA HIS A 5 -3.70 -10.73 20.84
C HIS A 5 -3.75 -9.48 19.95
N LYS A 6 -3.36 -8.31 20.47
CA LYS A 6 -3.32 -7.06 19.69
C LYS A 6 -2.20 -7.04 18.64
N ILE A 7 -1.10 -7.76 18.86
CA ILE A 7 -0.02 -7.84 17.88
C ILE A 7 -0.35 -8.84 16.76
N PHE A 8 -0.86 -10.04 17.11
CA PHE A 8 -0.99 -11.14 16.15
C PHE A 8 -2.39 -11.28 15.54
N ILE A 9 -3.45 -10.83 16.23
CA ILE A 9 -4.83 -11.04 15.76
C ILE A 9 -5.50 -9.73 15.35
N LYS A 10 -5.34 -8.66 16.14
CA LYS A 10 -5.91 -7.35 15.84
C LYS A 10 -4.83 -6.27 15.96
N PRO A 11 -3.98 -6.13 14.94
CA PRO A 11 -2.90 -5.16 14.97
C PRO A 11 -3.41 -3.73 15.13
N LEU A 12 -2.69 -2.96 15.96
CA LEU A 12 -3.04 -1.58 16.28
C LEU A 12 -2.69 -0.63 15.13
N GLY A 13 -3.60 0.29 14.83
CA GLY A 13 -3.37 1.39 13.93
C GLY A 13 -2.89 0.96 12.53
N PRO A 14 -1.85 1.59 11.97
CA PRO A 14 -1.42 1.35 10.60
C PRO A 14 -0.72 -0.01 10.38
N TYR A 15 -0.33 -0.71 11.43
CA TYR A 15 0.38 -2.00 11.30
C TYR A 15 -0.49 -3.15 10.79
N TRP A 16 -1.82 -2.95 10.67
CA TRP A 16 -2.73 -3.91 10.04
C TRP A 16 -2.28 -4.29 8.62
N TYR A 17 -1.64 -3.36 7.91
CA TYR A 17 -1.15 -3.62 6.55
C TYR A 17 0.01 -4.62 6.57
N LEU A 18 1.01 -4.42 7.44
CA LEU A 18 2.14 -5.36 7.60
C LEU A 18 1.65 -6.75 8.02
N HIS A 19 0.71 -6.81 8.96
CA HIS A 19 0.10 -8.06 9.39
C HIS A 19 -0.58 -8.78 8.22
N THR A 20 -1.40 -8.07 7.45
CA THR A 20 -2.06 -8.62 6.26
C THR A 20 -1.02 -9.09 5.23
N LEU A 21 0.02 -8.30 4.99
CA LEU A 21 1.09 -8.63 4.04
C LEU A 21 1.85 -9.89 4.46
N ILE A 22 2.18 -10.04 5.75
CA ILE A 22 2.87 -11.22 6.29
C ILE A 22 2.00 -12.46 6.09
N ILE A 23 0.71 -12.42 6.45
CA ILE A 23 -0.21 -13.55 6.29
C ILE A 23 -0.36 -13.92 4.81
N CYS A 24 -0.61 -12.94 3.95
CA CYS A 24 -0.73 -13.15 2.51
C CYS A 24 0.55 -13.74 1.90
N SER A 25 1.72 -13.24 2.31
CA SER A 25 3.03 -13.73 1.83
C SER A 25 3.30 -15.15 2.32
N LEU A 26 2.94 -15.48 3.55
CA LEU A 26 3.07 -16.83 4.09
C LEU A 26 2.18 -17.81 3.32
N LEU A 27 0.92 -17.48 3.09
CA LEU A 27 0.00 -18.29 2.30
C LEU A 27 0.47 -18.46 0.86
N HIS A 28 0.97 -17.39 0.25
CA HIS A 28 1.58 -17.46 -1.08
C HIS A 28 2.79 -18.41 -1.10
N TYR A 29 3.70 -18.27 -0.12
CA TYR A 29 4.86 -19.16 0.01
C TYR A 29 4.43 -20.63 0.16
N LEU A 30 3.47 -20.92 1.03
CA LEU A 30 2.94 -22.27 1.23
C LEU A 30 2.29 -22.81 -0.05
N ALA A 31 1.46 -22.02 -0.74
CA ALA A 31 0.78 -22.44 -1.96
C ALA A 31 1.77 -22.75 -3.10
N PHE A 32 2.83 -21.95 -3.26
CA PHE A 32 3.74 -22.07 -4.39
C PHE A 32 4.96 -22.95 -4.12
N ARG A 33 5.39 -23.08 -2.86
CA ARG A 33 6.57 -23.87 -2.49
C ARG A 33 6.26 -25.35 -2.29
N TYR A 34 5.12 -25.66 -1.65
CA TYR A 34 4.80 -27.03 -1.26
C TYR A 34 3.87 -27.75 -2.23
N THR A 35 3.22 -27.04 -3.15
CA THR A 35 2.36 -27.67 -4.14
C THR A 35 3.07 -27.72 -5.50
N HIS A 36 3.26 -28.93 -6.03
CA HIS A 36 3.79 -29.15 -7.38
C HIS A 36 2.70 -29.12 -8.45
N MET A 37 1.67 -28.26 -8.23
CA MET A 37 0.53 -28.12 -9.13
C MET A 37 0.80 -27.10 -10.23
N LYS A 38 -0.07 -27.09 -11.26
CA LYS A 38 -0.07 -26.03 -12.28
C LYS A 38 -0.34 -24.66 -11.63
N THR A 39 0.23 -23.62 -12.19
CA THR A 39 0.08 -22.22 -11.67
C THR A 39 -1.36 -21.81 -11.40
N ILE A 40 -2.30 -22.21 -12.26
CA ILE A 40 -3.72 -21.89 -12.06
C ILE A 40 -4.26 -22.56 -10.79
N SER A 41 -3.94 -23.83 -10.56
CA SER A 41 -4.37 -24.53 -9.33
C SER A 41 -3.74 -23.93 -8.08
N GLN A 42 -2.50 -23.46 -8.15
CA GLN A 42 -1.83 -22.75 -7.06
C GLN A 42 -2.51 -21.41 -6.76
N LEU A 43 -2.94 -20.67 -7.78
CA LEU A 43 -3.69 -19.41 -7.61
C LEU A 43 -5.07 -19.65 -7.00
N ILE A 44 -5.76 -20.71 -7.42
CA ILE A 44 -7.06 -21.09 -6.81
C ILE A 44 -6.85 -21.47 -5.34
N LEU A 45 -5.84 -22.28 -5.04
CA LEU A 45 -5.52 -22.67 -3.66
C LEU A 45 -5.18 -21.44 -2.80
N LEU A 46 -4.38 -20.52 -3.33
CA LEU A 46 -4.08 -19.26 -2.66
C LEU A 46 -5.36 -18.44 -2.39
N GLY A 47 -6.24 -18.30 -3.40
CA GLY A 47 -7.51 -17.60 -3.27
C GLY A 47 -8.41 -18.22 -2.19
N LEU A 48 -8.52 -19.54 -2.17
CA LEU A 48 -9.27 -20.28 -1.13
C LEU A 48 -8.64 -20.11 0.26
N GLY A 49 -7.32 -20.14 0.37
CA GLY A 49 -6.60 -19.91 1.61
C GLY A 49 -6.82 -18.49 2.15
N LEU A 50 -6.76 -17.48 1.29
CA LEU A 50 -7.05 -16.09 1.63
C LEU A 50 -8.50 -15.89 2.05
N PHE A 51 -9.44 -16.53 1.36
CA PHE A 51 -10.84 -16.52 1.73
C PHE A 51 -11.07 -17.15 3.11
N ALA A 52 -10.50 -18.32 3.35
CA ALA A 52 -10.61 -19.04 4.61
C ALA A 52 -10.04 -18.23 5.80
N THR A 53 -8.85 -17.62 5.63
CA THR A 53 -8.23 -16.78 6.66
C THR A 53 -9.00 -15.50 6.92
N ALA A 54 -9.71 -14.95 5.93
CA ALA A 54 -10.54 -13.77 6.08
C ALA A 54 -11.87 -14.09 6.79
N TYR A 55 -12.63 -15.09 6.31
CA TYR A 55 -13.98 -15.37 6.82
C TYR A 55 -14.01 -16.25 8.05
N TRP A 56 -13.16 -17.28 8.13
CA TRP A 56 -13.14 -18.19 9.28
C TRP A 56 -12.09 -17.80 10.31
N GLY A 57 -10.92 -17.36 9.85
CA GLY A 57 -9.84 -16.93 10.74
C GLY A 57 -10.03 -15.53 11.32
N GLY A 58 -10.74 -14.64 10.62
CA GLY A 58 -10.90 -13.24 11.01
C GLY A 58 -9.57 -12.47 11.11
N LEU A 59 -8.49 -13.01 10.49
CA LEU A 59 -7.14 -12.48 10.61
C LEU A 59 -6.87 -11.34 9.63
N ILE A 60 -7.53 -11.34 8.49
CA ILE A 60 -7.37 -10.32 7.44
C ILE A 60 -8.72 -9.87 6.90
N VAL A 61 -8.76 -8.64 6.37
CA VAL A 61 -9.94 -8.16 5.64
C VAL A 61 -9.86 -8.67 4.20
N PHE A 62 -10.88 -9.38 3.74
CA PHE A 62 -10.91 -10.00 2.41
C PHE A 62 -10.69 -8.99 1.27
N ALA A 63 -11.23 -7.77 1.41
CA ALA A 63 -11.00 -6.69 0.48
C ALA A 63 -9.51 -6.40 0.25
N ASN A 64 -8.68 -6.48 1.30
CA ASN A 64 -7.24 -6.28 1.17
C ASN A 64 -6.54 -7.49 0.51
N ALA A 65 -7.01 -8.71 0.80
CA ALA A 65 -6.47 -9.94 0.24
C ALA A 65 -6.68 -10.04 -1.28
N ILE A 66 -7.80 -9.52 -1.79
CA ILE A 66 -8.09 -9.48 -3.23
C ILE A 66 -7.01 -8.71 -4.00
N TYR A 67 -6.56 -7.56 -3.49
CA TYR A 67 -5.50 -6.78 -4.15
C TYR A 67 -4.16 -7.51 -4.15
N PHE A 68 -3.84 -8.24 -3.08
CA PHE A 68 -2.65 -9.09 -3.04
C PHE A 68 -2.73 -10.20 -4.10
N LEU A 69 -3.87 -10.90 -4.18
CA LEU A 69 -4.11 -11.94 -5.17
C LEU A 69 -4.01 -11.38 -6.60
N ALA A 70 -4.61 -10.20 -6.87
CA ALA A 70 -4.51 -9.52 -8.15
C ALA A 70 -3.04 -9.21 -8.51
N GLY A 71 -2.24 -8.73 -7.55
CA GLY A 71 -0.80 -8.50 -7.74
C GLY A 71 -0.05 -9.78 -8.11
N ILE A 72 -0.36 -10.92 -7.47
CA ILE A 72 0.24 -12.22 -7.81
C ILE A 72 -0.18 -12.66 -9.22
N ILE A 73 -1.45 -12.50 -9.60
CA ILE A 73 -1.94 -12.84 -10.96
C ILE A 73 -1.19 -12.00 -12.01
N ILE A 74 -1.06 -10.69 -11.78
CA ILE A 74 -0.30 -9.79 -12.66
C ILE A 74 1.15 -10.27 -12.78
N LYS A 75 1.80 -10.60 -11.67
CA LYS A 75 3.18 -11.13 -11.67
C LYS A 75 3.31 -12.43 -12.46
N GLN A 76 2.34 -13.34 -12.32
CA GLN A 76 2.36 -14.63 -13.00
C GLN A 76 2.01 -14.53 -14.50
N SER A 77 1.30 -13.49 -14.93
CA SER A 77 0.96 -13.26 -16.34
C SER A 77 2.19 -13.01 -17.23
N LYS A 78 3.34 -12.64 -16.60
CA LYS A 78 4.58 -12.27 -17.29
C LYS A 78 4.43 -11.10 -18.29
N LEU A 79 3.27 -10.45 -18.31
CA LEU A 79 3.05 -9.27 -19.13
C LEU A 79 3.73 -8.05 -18.46
N PRO A 80 4.35 -7.17 -19.24
CA PRO A 80 4.91 -5.93 -18.69
C PRO A 80 3.77 -5.07 -18.11
N PHE A 81 4.08 -4.41 -16.98
CA PHE A 81 3.11 -3.60 -16.25
C PHE A 81 2.41 -2.55 -17.14
N THR A 82 3.16 -1.95 -18.05
CA THR A 82 2.65 -0.95 -19.02
C THR A 82 1.69 -1.51 -20.07
N GLN A 83 1.71 -2.82 -20.34
CA GLN A 83 0.71 -3.46 -21.19
C GLN A 83 -0.62 -3.72 -20.47
N ILE A 84 -0.54 -4.02 -19.17
CA ILE A 84 -1.73 -4.24 -18.33
C ILE A 84 -2.39 -2.90 -18.00
N PHE A 85 -1.59 -1.89 -17.68
CA PHE A 85 -2.04 -0.55 -17.31
C PHE A 85 -1.60 0.45 -18.38
N GLN A 86 -2.30 0.47 -19.52
CA GLN A 86 -1.98 1.40 -20.58
C GLN A 86 -2.34 2.84 -20.16
N PRO A 87 -1.37 3.76 -20.13
CA PRO A 87 -1.61 5.13 -19.69
C PRO A 87 -2.60 5.84 -20.62
N SER A 88 -3.72 6.33 -20.09
CA SER A 88 -4.76 6.98 -20.87
C SER A 88 -5.46 8.06 -20.05
N PHE A 89 -5.59 9.26 -20.63
CA PHE A 89 -6.39 10.32 -20.06
C PHE A 89 -7.90 10.01 -20.04
N LEU A 90 -8.36 9.21 -21.00
CA LEU A 90 -9.78 8.83 -21.13
C LEU A 90 -10.29 8.06 -19.90
N ALA A 91 -9.39 7.47 -19.10
CA ALA A 91 -9.76 6.79 -17.85
C ALA A 91 -10.39 7.74 -16.81
N LEU A 92 -10.25 9.06 -16.98
CA LEU A 92 -10.85 10.05 -16.09
C LEU A 92 -12.39 10.05 -16.17
N ILE A 93 -12.95 9.79 -17.34
CA ILE A 93 -14.40 9.75 -17.56
C ILE A 93 -15.06 8.65 -16.70
N PRO A 94 -14.67 7.37 -16.84
CA PRO A 94 -15.27 6.31 -16.03
C PRO A 94 -14.98 6.48 -14.52
N ILE A 95 -13.84 7.06 -14.11
CA ILE A 95 -13.62 7.39 -12.70
C ILE A 95 -14.67 8.36 -12.19
N MET A 96 -14.91 9.48 -12.89
CA MET A 96 -15.91 10.46 -12.45
C MET A 96 -17.29 9.83 -12.33
N LEU A 97 -17.67 8.98 -13.29
CA LEU A 97 -18.95 8.27 -13.27
C LEU A 97 -19.05 7.29 -12.08
N LEU A 98 -17.99 6.51 -11.82
CA LEU A 98 -17.99 5.56 -10.71
C LEU A 98 -17.96 6.26 -9.35
N CYS A 99 -17.17 7.33 -9.21
CA CYS A 99 -17.07 8.08 -7.95
C CYS A 99 -18.32 8.91 -7.62
N TYR A 100 -19.22 9.11 -8.59
CA TYR A 100 -20.50 9.79 -8.35
C TYR A 100 -21.35 9.05 -7.30
N PHE A 101 -21.23 7.73 -7.23
CA PHE A 101 -21.94 6.91 -6.24
C PHE A 101 -21.01 6.56 -5.07
N PRO A 102 -21.25 7.07 -3.84
CA PRO A 102 -20.36 6.84 -2.69
C PRO A 102 -20.10 5.36 -2.37
N ASN A 103 -21.08 4.49 -2.61
CA ASN A 103 -20.95 3.05 -2.36
C ASN A 103 -19.87 2.40 -3.25
N ASN A 104 -19.54 2.99 -4.38
CA ASN A 104 -18.51 2.50 -5.29
C ASN A 104 -17.09 2.77 -4.77
N LEU A 105 -16.95 3.67 -3.78
CA LEU A 105 -15.65 3.98 -3.17
C LEU A 105 -15.20 2.90 -2.17
N ASP A 106 -16.06 1.96 -1.82
CA ASP A 106 -15.65 0.83 -1.02
C ASP A 106 -14.72 -0.09 -1.83
N ARG A 107 -13.49 -0.20 -1.38
CA ARG A 107 -12.43 -1.03 -1.98
C ARG A 107 -12.75 -2.52 -2.07
N GLY A 108 -13.74 -3.00 -1.29
CA GLY A 108 -14.21 -4.39 -1.33
C GLY A 108 -15.18 -4.70 -2.46
N THR A 109 -15.63 -3.68 -3.20
CA THR A 109 -16.56 -3.83 -4.31
C THR A 109 -15.83 -3.96 -5.66
N LEU A 110 -16.52 -4.52 -6.65
CA LEU A 110 -16.00 -4.56 -8.02
C LEU A 110 -15.76 -3.15 -8.58
N ALA A 111 -16.62 -2.19 -8.22
CA ALA A 111 -16.44 -0.78 -8.59
C ALA A 111 -15.17 -0.19 -7.94
N GLY A 112 -14.89 -0.47 -6.66
CA GLY A 112 -13.67 -0.04 -5.99
C GLY A 112 -12.40 -0.62 -6.62
N ILE A 113 -12.44 -1.89 -7.06
CA ILE A 113 -11.34 -2.51 -7.80
C ILE A 113 -11.15 -1.81 -9.15
N ALA A 114 -12.24 -1.55 -9.88
CA ALA A 114 -12.20 -0.84 -11.16
C ALA A 114 -11.66 0.60 -11.00
N ILE A 115 -12.09 1.33 -9.96
CA ILE A 115 -11.55 2.65 -9.63
C ILE A 115 -10.05 2.58 -9.37
N THR A 116 -9.58 1.60 -8.58
CA THR A 116 -8.14 1.42 -8.31
C THR A 116 -7.35 1.18 -9.59
N TYR A 117 -7.86 0.33 -10.49
CA TYR A 117 -7.26 0.08 -11.81
C TYR A 117 -7.16 1.36 -12.64
N LEU A 118 -8.26 2.11 -12.73
CA LEU A 118 -8.32 3.36 -13.50
C LEU A 118 -7.43 4.47 -12.90
N VAL A 119 -7.32 4.55 -11.57
CA VAL A 119 -6.40 5.47 -10.88
C VAL A 119 -4.95 5.17 -11.23
N ILE A 120 -4.56 3.89 -11.32
CA ILE A 120 -3.21 3.50 -11.75
C ILE A 120 -2.97 3.97 -13.19
N ILE A 121 -3.91 3.78 -14.11
CA ILE A 121 -3.81 4.22 -15.50
C ILE A 121 -3.60 5.74 -15.61
N ILE A 122 -4.39 6.53 -14.86
CA ILE A 122 -4.24 8.00 -14.85
C ILE A 122 -2.92 8.42 -14.22
N SER A 123 -2.52 7.76 -13.13
CA SER A 123 -1.24 8.05 -12.46
C SER A 123 -0.06 7.80 -13.40
N LEU A 124 -0.09 6.72 -14.18
CA LEU A 124 0.93 6.45 -15.21
C LEU A 124 0.89 7.49 -16.33
N TYR A 125 -0.31 7.92 -16.76
CA TYR A 125 -0.45 8.98 -17.75
C TYR A 125 0.15 10.29 -17.23
N ALA A 126 -0.22 10.73 -16.02
CA ALA A 126 0.30 11.93 -15.38
C ALA A 126 1.82 11.87 -15.20
N HIS A 127 2.35 10.71 -14.80
CA HIS A 127 3.79 10.49 -14.62
C HIS A 127 4.59 10.79 -15.90
N ASN A 128 4.05 10.54 -17.10
CA ASN A 128 4.75 10.80 -18.35
C ASN A 128 5.05 12.30 -18.55
N TYR A 129 4.21 13.18 -18.00
CA TYR A 129 4.33 14.65 -18.11
C TYR A 129 5.10 15.30 -16.96
N LEU A 130 5.47 14.54 -15.93
CA LEU A 130 6.22 15.10 -14.81
C LEU A 130 7.63 15.50 -15.22
N PRO A 131 8.19 16.61 -14.68
CA PRO A 131 9.60 16.94 -14.79
C PRO A 131 10.51 15.82 -14.28
N LYS A 132 11.74 15.77 -14.80
CA LYS A 132 12.70 14.71 -14.47
C LYS A 132 12.96 14.62 -12.96
N ASP A 133 13.14 15.76 -12.30
CA ASP A 133 13.44 15.82 -10.87
C ASP A 133 12.30 15.24 -10.01
N ILE A 134 11.04 15.52 -10.41
CA ILE A 134 9.87 14.96 -9.73
C ILE A 134 9.76 13.46 -9.96
N LYS A 135 10.10 12.98 -11.16
CA LYS A 135 10.14 11.53 -11.44
C LYS A 135 11.19 10.83 -10.58
N GLU A 136 12.39 11.36 -10.50
CA GLU A 136 13.46 10.80 -9.67
C GLU A 136 13.07 10.78 -8.19
N TYR A 137 12.47 11.85 -7.68
CA TYR A 137 11.96 11.91 -6.32
C TYR A 137 10.82 10.89 -6.08
N SER A 138 9.91 10.72 -7.05
CA SER A 138 8.84 9.71 -6.97
C SER A 138 9.40 8.29 -6.93
N TYR A 139 10.43 8.00 -7.71
CA TYR A 139 11.10 6.70 -7.66
C TYR A 139 11.82 6.47 -6.33
N PHE A 140 12.48 7.50 -5.80
CA PHE A 140 13.10 7.44 -4.48
C PHE A 140 12.07 7.14 -3.37
N ILE A 141 10.91 7.83 -3.37
CA ILE A 141 9.81 7.54 -2.44
C ILE A 141 9.34 6.10 -2.63
N GLY A 142 9.13 5.67 -3.87
CA GLY A 142 8.67 4.32 -4.20
C GLY A 142 9.58 3.21 -3.66
N ARG A 143 10.91 3.38 -3.78
CA ARG A 143 11.89 2.42 -3.24
C ARG A 143 11.87 2.38 -1.71
N ASN A 144 11.62 3.50 -1.07
CA ASN A 144 11.66 3.66 0.39
C ASN A 144 10.27 3.57 1.06
N THR A 145 9.25 3.07 0.35
CA THR A 145 7.87 3.00 0.84
C THR A 145 7.74 2.25 2.17
N LEU A 146 8.50 1.17 2.39
CA LEU A 146 8.46 0.41 3.63
C LEU A 146 8.90 1.26 4.83
N VAL A 147 9.95 2.04 4.67
CA VAL A 147 10.49 2.95 5.69
C VAL A 147 9.47 4.06 6.01
N ILE A 148 8.91 4.67 4.96
CA ILE A 148 7.88 5.69 5.09
C ILE A 148 6.67 5.11 5.83
N PHE A 149 6.22 3.92 5.47
CA PHE A 149 5.11 3.27 6.12
C PHE A 149 5.38 2.98 7.61
N LEU A 150 6.60 2.54 7.95
CA LEU A 150 6.97 2.19 9.32
C LEU A 150 6.96 3.41 10.25
N PHE A 151 7.49 4.55 9.79
CA PHE A 151 7.61 5.76 10.60
C PHE A 151 6.45 6.76 10.45
N SER A 152 5.58 6.59 9.44
CA SER A 152 4.45 7.49 9.19
C SER A 152 3.51 7.69 10.38
N PRO A 153 3.24 6.71 11.27
CA PRO A 153 2.37 6.92 12.42
C PRO A 153 2.86 8.00 13.36
N ILE A 154 4.18 8.12 13.52
CA ILE A 154 4.81 9.14 14.39
C ILE A 154 4.44 10.53 13.85
N PHE A 155 4.69 10.77 12.56
CA PHE A 155 4.44 12.07 11.95
C PHE A 155 2.95 12.36 11.80
N THR A 156 2.13 11.36 11.53
CA THR A 156 0.67 11.52 11.48
C THR A 156 0.11 11.99 12.83
N ILE A 157 0.65 11.48 13.95
CA ILE A 157 0.26 11.92 15.29
C ILE A 157 0.77 13.34 15.53
N LEU A 158 2.04 13.65 15.18
CA LEU A 158 2.62 14.97 15.33
C LEU A 158 1.87 16.03 14.51
N CYS A 159 1.48 15.70 13.28
CA CYS A 159 0.72 16.61 12.44
C CYS A 159 -0.64 17.01 13.05
N LYS A 160 -1.25 16.13 13.85
CA LYS A 160 -2.51 16.48 14.54
C LYS A 160 -2.36 17.66 15.51
N LEU A 161 -1.16 17.89 16.03
CA LEU A 161 -0.88 19.05 16.89
C LEU A 161 -1.01 20.39 16.13
N PHE A 162 -0.87 20.37 14.81
CA PHE A 162 -1.02 21.56 13.95
C PHE A 162 -2.45 21.77 13.49
N LEU A 163 -3.36 20.82 13.74
CA LEU A 163 -4.76 20.94 13.31
C LEU A 163 -5.44 22.24 13.82
N PRO A 164 -5.23 22.68 15.09
CA PRO A 164 -5.84 23.93 15.58
C PRO A 164 -5.38 25.18 14.83
N PHE A 165 -4.18 25.16 14.23
CA PHE A 165 -3.67 26.31 13.45
C PHE A 165 -4.26 26.38 12.05
N LEU A 166 -4.88 25.31 11.58
CA LEU A 166 -5.46 25.16 10.24
C LEU A 166 -7.00 25.11 10.28
N PHE A 167 -7.62 25.65 11.34
CA PHE A 167 -9.07 25.63 11.51
C PHE A 167 -9.84 26.41 10.41
N PHE A 168 -9.13 27.31 9.69
CA PHE A 168 -9.68 28.04 8.56
C PHE A 168 -9.87 27.18 7.30
N ASP A 169 -9.22 26.01 7.22
CA ASP A 169 -9.37 25.06 6.13
C ASP A 169 -10.56 24.12 6.40
N SER A 170 -11.74 24.58 6.05
CA SER A 170 -12.99 23.80 6.23
C SER A 170 -13.02 22.50 5.43
N THR A 171 -12.19 22.38 4.39
CA THR A 171 -12.11 21.19 3.54
C THR A 171 -11.10 20.15 4.05
N GLY A 172 -10.17 20.55 4.91
CA GLY A 172 -9.06 19.74 5.37
C GLY A 172 -7.99 19.42 4.30
N MET A 173 -8.14 19.99 3.09
CA MET A 173 -7.23 19.74 1.97
C MET A 173 -5.82 20.26 2.24
N LEU A 174 -5.71 21.47 2.79
CA LEU A 174 -4.42 22.06 3.12
C LEU A 174 -3.72 21.26 4.23
N PHE A 175 -4.48 20.86 5.27
CA PHE A 175 -3.97 19.98 6.32
C PHE A 175 -3.46 18.65 5.75
N MET A 176 -4.20 18.04 4.83
CA MET A 176 -3.82 16.79 4.18
C MET A 176 -2.50 16.95 3.42
N VAL A 177 -2.36 17.98 2.59
CA VAL A 177 -1.14 18.23 1.80
C VAL A 177 0.06 18.46 2.72
N ILE A 178 -0.06 19.32 3.72
CA ILE A 178 1.02 19.59 4.69
C ILE A 178 1.40 18.30 5.44
N SER A 179 0.42 17.55 5.92
CA SER A 179 0.67 16.31 6.66
C SER A 179 1.39 15.27 5.81
N VAL A 180 1.05 15.14 4.53
CA VAL A 180 1.74 14.22 3.60
C VAL A 180 3.19 14.65 3.41
N ILE A 181 3.44 15.93 3.13
CA ILE A 181 4.80 16.46 2.93
C ILE A 181 5.65 16.28 4.19
N VAL A 182 5.13 16.66 5.36
CA VAL A 182 5.84 16.53 6.64
C VAL A 182 6.11 15.06 6.95
N THR A 183 5.13 14.18 6.72
CA THR A 183 5.29 12.74 7.00
C THR A 183 6.37 12.12 6.10
N ILE A 184 6.33 12.36 4.80
CA ILE A 184 7.31 11.77 3.87
C ILE A 184 8.72 12.26 4.22
N ASN A 185 8.93 13.57 4.32
CA ASN A 185 10.25 14.12 4.60
C ASN A 185 10.75 13.75 6.00
N GLY A 186 9.86 13.74 6.99
CA GLY A 186 10.18 13.31 8.34
C GLY A 186 10.61 11.84 8.42
N CYS A 187 9.91 10.94 7.74
CA CYS A 187 10.28 9.53 7.68
C CYS A 187 11.65 9.33 7.01
N ILE A 188 11.91 10.05 5.92
CA ILE A 188 13.21 10.03 5.23
C ILE A 188 14.32 10.57 6.14
N ALA A 189 14.06 11.66 6.87
CA ALA A 189 15.03 12.24 7.81
C ALA A 189 15.37 11.27 8.96
N ILE A 190 14.37 10.56 9.51
CA ILE A 190 14.64 9.50 10.52
C ILE A 190 15.50 8.40 9.91
N ALA A 191 15.13 7.89 8.74
CA ALA A 191 15.86 6.81 8.09
C ALA A 191 17.31 7.22 7.78
N TRP A 192 17.52 8.43 7.24
CA TRP A 192 18.84 8.98 7.00
C TRP A 192 19.66 9.10 8.29
N SER A 193 19.03 9.55 9.38
CA SER A 193 19.69 9.64 10.70
C SER A 193 20.08 8.26 11.23
N MET A 194 19.24 7.26 11.06
CA MET A 194 19.52 5.88 11.44
C MET A 194 20.68 5.28 10.62
N ASP A 195 20.73 5.55 9.33
CA ASP A 195 21.83 5.12 8.46
C ASP A 195 23.15 5.76 8.91
N LYS A 196 23.14 7.07 9.16
CA LYS A 196 24.33 7.82 9.63
C LYS A 196 24.85 7.37 11.00
N LEU A 197 23.93 6.95 11.88
CA LEU A 197 24.25 6.46 13.23
C LEU A 197 24.50 4.94 13.27
N HIS A 198 24.49 4.26 12.12
CA HIS A 198 24.62 2.80 12.00
C HIS A 198 23.54 1.99 12.75
N PHE A 199 22.45 2.63 13.17
CA PHE A 199 21.32 1.94 13.79
C PHE A 199 20.54 1.05 12.80
N SER A 200 20.64 1.35 11.51
CA SER A 200 20.03 0.58 10.43
C SER A 200 20.46 -0.88 10.47
N ARG A 201 21.73 -1.14 10.72
CA ARG A 201 22.26 -2.51 10.86
C ARG A 201 21.65 -3.27 12.03
N PHE A 202 21.43 -2.59 13.15
CA PHE A 202 20.86 -3.21 14.34
C PHE A 202 19.36 -3.55 14.19
N PHE A 203 18.58 -2.62 13.59
CA PHE A 203 17.12 -2.78 13.50
C PHE A 203 16.68 -3.55 12.23
N PHE A 204 17.40 -3.41 11.12
CA PHE A 204 17.01 -3.94 9.81
C PHE A 204 18.00 -4.95 9.24
N GLY A 205 19.15 -5.17 9.90
CA GLY A 205 20.18 -6.08 9.42
C GLY A 205 20.90 -5.61 8.15
N GLN A 206 20.75 -4.33 7.77
CA GLN A 206 21.35 -3.72 6.58
C GLN A 206 22.11 -2.46 6.99
N ASP A 207 23.23 -2.17 6.31
CA ASP A 207 24.04 -1.00 6.62
C ASP A 207 23.32 0.31 6.25
N ASN A 208 22.52 0.30 5.19
CA ASN A 208 21.67 1.42 4.77
C ASN A 208 20.25 0.93 4.52
N ILE A 209 19.25 1.69 5.00
CA ILE A 209 17.84 1.45 4.75
C ILE A 209 17.39 2.24 3.50
N LEU A 210 17.95 3.46 3.32
CA LEU A 210 17.63 4.29 2.18
C LEU A 210 18.33 3.78 0.92
N ASN A 211 17.54 3.51 -0.12
CA ASN A 211 17.97 3.02 -1.44
C ASN A 211 17.82 4.08 -2.52
#